data_e390d5a4f720c21c20ae3d27c2e781d1
#
_entry.id   e390d5a4f720c21c20ae3d27c2e781d1
#
_cell.length_a   1.000
_cell.length_b   1.000
_cell.length_c   1.000
_cell.angle_alpha   90.00
_cell.angle_beta   90.00
_cell.angle_gamma   90.00
#
_symmetry.space_group_name_H-M   'P 1'
#
loop_
_entity.id
_entity.type
_entity.pdbx_description
1 polymer ?
#
loop_
_entity_poly.entity_id
_entity_poly.type
_entity_poly.pdbx_seq_one_letter_code
_entity_poly.pdbx_strand_id
1 'polypeptide(L)'
;LEKEENVAQTVRTSGVTWIDYAKEFGIPEDCYNPIRTYNFCSPKNKVSISDAQAKAAVLDVRKTYRFLADQAKKNGAEIFVNTNVTKTITENGKVVGVKASSSNNEITFRAKMVIDASGFQSAVSKSLGLVKQWNRFGVGAEYEAEVENVNSDTWWLMVGQMYSPAGYAWIFPLGKNLVRIGVGVGKPESELDPTERLDELIEKGVGPIKDLGKITKKEFHYGLIPNEGLSRKTVYDNLILVGDTAGMANPLVLEGIRYAIKYGRVAGDTASKAIKSGDTSEKALQHYEDTWKKEIESKIKSAHKIQAKWLGLSDDDWDKEIGIISNLTADEFLDFVRADFTVSKMVKLATHHPMLAVRQFFNIVKGA
;
A
#
# COMPACT_ATOMS: atom_id res chain seq x y z
N LEU A 1 -17.82 -1.39 10.88
CA LEU A 1 -18.77 -0.71 10.01
C LEU A 1 -18.15 -0.55 8.62
N GLU A 2 -18.87 -0.91 7.56
CA GLU A 2 -18.44 -0.81 6.17
C GLU A 2 -19.50 -0.01 5.39
N LYS A 3 -19.03 1.00 4.64
CA LYS A 3 -19.93 1.89 3.89
C LYS A 3 -20.53 1.25 2.63
N GLU A 4 -19.86 0.26 2.06
CA GLU A 4 -20.33 -0.45 0.87
C GLU A 4 -21.37 -1.53 1.24
N GLU A 5 -22.18 -1.95 0.29
CA GLU A 5 -23.21 -2.98 0.49
C GLU A 5 -22.61 -4.36 0.77
N ASN A 6 -21.38 -4.59 0.33
CA ASN A 6 -20.65 -5.83 0.56
C ASN A 6 -19.20 -5.55 0.93
N VAL A 7 -18.61 -6.40 1.77
CA VAL A 7 -17.18 -6.36 2.04
C VAL A 7 -16.40 -6.56 0.74
N ALA A 8 -15.44 -5.68 0.50
CA ALA A 8 -14.61 -5.67 -0.71
C ALA A 8 -15.43 -5.57 -2.02
N GLN A 9 -16.52 -4.81 -2.01
CA GLN A 9 -17.30 -4.57 -3.22
C GLN A 9 -16.46 -3.83 -4.26
N THR A 10 -15.77 -2.76 -3.86
CA THR A 10 -14.86 -2.00 -4.72
C THR A 10 -13.42 -2.35 -4.40
N VAL A 11 -12.66 -2.76 -5.41
CA VAL A 11 -11.21 -2.92 -5.32
C VAL A 11 -10.53 -1.57 -5.59
N ARG A 12 -9.61 -1.15 -4.69
CA ARG A 12 -8.92 0.15 -4.75
C ARG A 12 -7.40 0.02 -4.68
N THR A 13 -6.89 -1.17 -4.93
CA THR A 13 -5.46 -1.48 -4.81
C THR A 13 -5.07 -2.60 -5.77
N SER A 14 -3.86 -2.54 -6.29
CA SER A 14 -3.32 -3.58 -7.18
C SER A 14 -3.02 -4.91 -6.47
N GLY A 15 -2.97 -4.92 -5.14
CA GLY A 15 -2.87 -6.14 -4.36
C GLY A 15 -1.48 -6.76 -4.26
N VAL A 16 -0.41 -6.08 -4.63
CA VAL A 16 0.94 -6.60 -4.44
C VAL A 16 1.25 -6.79 -2.96
N THR A 17 1.78 -7.95 -2.62
CA THR A 17 2.25 -8.31 -1.27
C THR A 17 3.44 -9.27 -1.35
N TRP A 18 3.84 -9.79 -0.20
CA TRP A 18 5.01 -10.64 -0.06
C TRP A 18 4.59 -12.00 0.50
N ILE A 19 5.19 -13.08 0.01
CA ILE A 19 4.83 -14.47 0.41
C ILE A 19 5.00 -14.71 1.91
N ASP A 20 6.06 -14.16 2.51
CA ASP A 20 6.30 -14.25 3.95
C ASP A 20 5.16 -13.59 4.76
N TYR A 21 4.70 -12.41 4.37
CA TYR A 21 3.56 -11.74 5.01
C TYR A 21 2.23 -12.46 4.73
N ALA A 22 2.01 -12.96 3.50
CA ALA A 22 0.81 -13.75 3.22
C ALA A 22 0.71 -14.97 4.14
N LYS A 23 1.82 -15.67 4.35
CA LYS A 23 1.92 -16.83 5.29
C LYS A 23 1.76 -16.37 6.75
N GLU A 24 2.45 -15.32 7.19
CA GLU A 24 2.31 -14.76 8.54
C GLU A 24 0.87 -14.38 8.88
N PHE A 25 0.15 -13.84 7.89
CA PHE A 25 -1.24 -13.44 8.07
C PHE A 25 -2.25 -14.60 7.90
N GLY A 26 -1.78 -15.78 7.51
CA GLY A 26 -2.62 -16.94 7.27
C GLY A 26 -3.53 -16.77 6.05
N ILE A 27 -3.12 -15.99 5.06
CA ILE A 27 -3.85 -15.81 3.80
C ILE A 27 -3.71 -17.10 2.99
N PRO A 28 -4.82 -17.74 2.59
CA PRO A 28 -4.80 -18.97 1.81
C PRO A 28 -4.10 -18.79 0.45
N GLU A 29 -3.41 -19.84 -0.01
CA GLU A 29 -2.67 -19.80 -1.28
C GLU A 29 -3.56 -19.55 -2.50
N ASP A 30 -4.82 -19.90 -2.43
CA ASP A 30 -5.81 -19.63 -3.47
C ASP A 30 -6.34 -18.18 -3.47
N CYS A 31 -5.87 -17.34 -2.54
CA CYS A 31 -6.14 -15.90 -2.48
C CYS A 31 -5.06 -15.06 -3.17
N TYR A 32 -4.02 -15.65 -3.74
CA TYR A 32 -2.96 -14.90 -4.40
C TYR A 32 -2.26 -15.68 -5.52
N ASN A 33 -1.70 -14.95 -6.45
CA ASN A 33 -0.83 -15.48 -7.51
C ASN A 33 0.64 -15.24 -7.13
N PRO A 34 1.48 -16.29 -7.01
CA PRO A 34 2.89 -16.14 -6.64
C PRO A 34 3.74 -15.61 -7.80
N ILE A 35 4.70 -14.72 -7.49
CA ILE A 35 5.60 -14.08 -8.45
C ILE A 35 7.03 -14.49 -8.17
N ARG A 36 7.75 -14.91 -9.24
CA ARG A 36 9.17 -15.33 -9.21
C ARG A 36 10.07 -14.40 -10.00
N THR A 37 9.54 -13.74 -11.01
CA THR A 37 10.30 -12.85 -11.90
C THR A 37 9.82 -11.41 -11.74
N TYR A 38 10.76 -10.54 -11.50
CA TYR A 38 10.57 -9.13 -11.19
C TYR A 38 11.20 -8.31 -12.31
N ASN A 39 10.38 -7.83 -13.23
CA ASN A 39 10.84 -6.95 -14.30
C ASN A 39 10.69 -5.50 -13.86
N PHE A 40 11.75 -4.73 -14.09
CA PHE A 40 11.78 -3.31 -13.87
C PHE A 40 12.32 -2.64 -15.13
N CYS A 41 11.60 -1.69 -15.71
CA CYS A 41 12.03 -1.05 -16.94
C CYS A 41 11.82 0.47 -16.92
N SER A 42 12.69 1.13 -17.65
CA SER A 42 12.65 2.53 -18.04
C SER A 42 12.42 2.62 -19.55
N PRO A 43 12.36 3.81 -20.17
CA PRO A 43 12.10 3.93 -21.60
C PRO A 43 13.01 3.12 -22.52
N LYS A 44 14.31 3.00 -22.20
CA LYS A 44 15.30 2.32 -23.05
C LYS A 44 15.91 1.07 -22.42
N ASN A 45 15.81 0.90 -21.10
CA ASN A 45 16.45 -0.18 -20.38
C ASN A 45 15.44 -1.07 -19.63
N LYS A 46 15.83 -2.34 -19.49
CA LYS A 46 15.04 -3.35 -18.78
C LYS A 46 15.98 -4.21 -17.95
N VAL A 47 15.56 -4.51 -16.75
CA VAL A 47 16.14 -5.51 -15.86
C VAL A 47 15.13 -6.60 -15.58
N SER A 48 15.60 -7.85 -15.53
CA SER A 48 14.80 -9.00 -15.14
C SER A 48 15.55 -9.75 -14.04
N ILE A 49 14.96 -9.78 -12.85
CA ILE A 49 15.51 -10.46 -11.69
C ILE A 49 14.58 -11.62 -11.35
N SER A 50 15.12 -12.83 -11.24
CA SER A 50 14.32 -14.03 -10.97
C SER A 50 14.87 -14.79 -9.77
N ASP A 51 13.98 -15.53 -9.10
CA ASP A 51 14.33 -16.46 -8.04
C ASP A 51 13.62 -17.80 -8.28
N ALA A 52 14.23 -18.89 -7.83
CA ALA A 52 13.65 -20.23 -7.90
C ALA A 52 12.34 -20.34 -7.09
N GLN A 53 12.24 -19.55 -6.01
CA GLN A 53 11.06 -19.48 -5.15
C GLN A 53 10.36 -18.14 -5.30
N ALA A 54 9.03 -18.17 -5.31
CA ALA A 54 8.24 -16.94 -5.25
C ALA A 54 8.44 -16.22 -3.91
N LYS A 55 8.76 -14.92 -3.97
CA LYS A 55 8.94 -14.07 -2.79
C LYS A 55 7.88 -12.96 -2.71
N ALA A 56 7.27 -12.64 -3.83
CA ALA A 56 6.15 -11.70 -3.91
C ALA A 56 4.90 -12.42 -4.43
N ALA A 57 3.76 -11.78 -4.27
CA ALA A 57 2.47 -12.26 -4.75
C ALA A 57 1.56 -11.10 -5.16
N VAL A 58 0.61 -11.38 -6.04
CA VAL A 58 -0.50 -10.48 -6.36
C VAL A 58 -1.77 -11.08 -5.77
N LEU A 59 -2.39 -10.39 -4.82
CA LEU A 59 -3.61 -10.82 -4.15
C LEU A 59 -4.82 -10.73 -5.09
N ASP A 60 -5.67 -11.75 -5.06
CA ASP A 60 -7.09 -11.53 -5.28
C ASP A 60 -7.61 -10.74 -4.08
N VAL A 61 -7.65 -9.42 -4.23
CA VAL A 61 -7.96 -8.48 -3.15
C VAL A 61 -9.35 -8.75 -2.57
N ARG A 62 -10.33 -9.00 -3.44
CA ARG A 62 -11.71 -9.24 -3.03
C ARG A 62 -11.82 -10.52 -2.22
N LYS A 63 -11.20 -11.60 -2.69
CA LYS A 63 -11.17 -12.89 -1.98
C LYS A 63 -10.41 -12.79 -0.65
N THR A 64 -9.28 -12.10 -0.64
CA THR A 64 -8.47 -11.88 0.57
C THR A 64 -9.23 -11.10 1.63
N TYR A 65 -9.88 -10.00 1.25
CA TYR A 65 -10.62 -9.17 2.23
C TYR A 65 -11.86 -9.89 2.77
N ARG A 66 -12.56 -10.66 1.93
CA ARG A 66 -13.67 -11.52 2.37
C ARG A 66 -13.18 -12.60 3.34
N PHE A 67 -12.06 -13.24 3.03
CA PHE A 67 -11.44 -14.20 3.95
C PHE A 67 -11.14 -13.57 5.32
N LEU A 68 -10.53 -12.38 5.36
CA LEU A 68 -10.26 -11.67 6.62
C LEU A 68 -11.53 -11.30 7.38
N ALA A 69 -12.56 -10.86 6.67
CA ALA A 69 -13.87 -10.57 7.26
C ALA A 69 -14.54 -11.82 7.84
N ASP A 70 -14.45 -12.94 7.14
CA ASP A 70 -15.00 -14.22 7.61
C ASP A 70 -14.23 -14.75 8.84
N GLN A 71 -12.91 -14.54 8.90
CA GLN A 71 -12.14 -14.84 10.11
C GLN A 71 -12.60 -13.96 11.29
N ALA A 72 -12.83 -12.67 11.06
CA ALA A 72 -13.37 -11.78 12.10
C ALA A 72 -14.73 -12.27 12.61
N LYS A 73 -15.67 -12.60 11.71
CA LYS A 73 -17.00 -13.13 12.06
C LYS A 73 -16.90 -14.44 12.85
N LYS A 74 -16.04 -15.37 12.43
CA LYS A 74 -15.82 -16.65 13.16
C LYS A 74 -15.31 -16.43 14.58
N ASN A 75 -14.64 -15.31 14.83
CA ASN A 75 -14.19 -14.89 16.17
C ASN A 75 -15.17 -13.95 16.90
N GLY A 76 -16.41 -13.87 16.45
CA GLY A 76 -17.50 -13.15 17.13
C GLY A 76 -17.64 -11.67 16.76
N ALA A 77 -16.91 -11.19 15.72
CA ALA A 77 -17.13 -9.82 15.25
C ALA A 77 -18.41 -9.69 14.43
N GLU A 78 -19.16 -8.62 14.67
CA GLU A 78 -20.29 -8.23 13.82
C GLU A 78 -19.82 -7.25 12.74
N ILE A 79 -20.25 -7.47 11.50
CA ILE A 79 -19.93 -6.60 10.37
C ILE A 79 -21.23 -5.98 9.85
N PHE A 80 -21.34 -4.67 9.98
CA PHE A 80 -22.45 -3.88 9.48
C PHE A 80 -22.01 -3.26 8.13
N VAL A 81 -22.55 -3.78 7.05
CA VAL A 81 -22.37 -3.25 5.69
C VAL A 81 -23.40 -2.15 5.40
N ASN A 82 -23.26 -1.44 4.28
CA ASN A 82 -24.09 -0.29 3.92
C ASN A 82 -24.23 0.72 5.09
N THR A 83 -23.15 0.87 5.87
CA THR A 83 -23.13 1.65 7.11
C THR A 83 -21.97 2.64 7.07
N ASN A 84 -22.27 3.84 6.57
CA ASN A 84 -21.28 4.91 6.37
C ASN A 84 -21.16 5.78 7.63
N VAL A 85 -19.99 5.77 8.27
CA VAL A 85 -19.72 6.64 9.44
C VAL A 85 -19.67 8.09 8.99
N THR A 86 -20.51 8.93 9.62
CA THR A 86 -20.67 10.35 9.27
C THR A 86 -20.13 11.29 10.35
N LYS A 87 -20.12 10.87 11.62
CA LYS A 87 -19.68 11.71 12.73
C LYS A 87 -19.21 10.87 13.92
N THR A 88 -18.21 11.39 14.63
CA THR A 88 -17.75 10.81 15.90
C THR A 88 -18.51 11.41 17.07
N ILE A 89 -18.80 10.60 18.09
CA ILE A 89 -19.45 11.01 19.34
C ILE A 89 -18.40 11.12 20.42
N THR A 90 -18.38 12.25 21.12
CA THR A 90 -17.47 12.49 22.25
C THR A 90 -18.24 12.87 23.49
N GLU A 91 -17.77 12.42 24.65
CA GLU A 91 -18.23 12.82 26.00
C GLU A 91 -17.01 13.09 26.86
N ASN A 92 -16.98 14.25 27.51
CA ASN A 92 -15.86 14.69 28.34
C ASN A 92 -14.49 14.62 27.62
N GLY A 93 -14.48 14.97 26.31
CA GLY A 93 -13.29 14.94 25.48
C GLY A 93 -12.84 13.55 24.97
N LYS A 94 -13.51 12.47 25.37
CA LYS A 94 -13.19 11.09 24.95
C LYS A 94 -14.15 10.60 23.87
N VAL A 95 -13.65 9.80 22.96
CA VAL A 95 -14.47 9.13 21.95
C VAL A 95 -15.30 8.03 22.60
N VAL A 96 -16.61 8.06 22.41
CA VAL A 96 -17.57 7.08 22.98
C VAL A 96 -18.44 6.39 21.94
N GLY A 97 -18.19 6.65 20.66
CA GLY A 97 -18.92 6.02 19.57
C GLY A 97 -18.91 6.82 18.29
N VAL A 98 -19.76 6.40 17.36
CA VAL A 98 -19.93 7.05 16.06
C VAL A 98 -21.41 7.11 15.66
N LYS A 99 -21.76 8.10 14.84
CA LYS A 99 -23.00 8.12 14.07
C LYS A 99 -22.70 7.65 12.66
N ALA A 100 -23.60 6.87 12.11
CA ALA A 100 -23.53 6.35 10.77
C ALA A 100 -24.85 6.50 10.04
N SER A 101 -24.80 6.60 8.72
CA SER A 101 -25.96 6.55 7.83
C SER A 101 -26.06 5.15 7.23
N SER A 102 -27.26 4.55 7.30
CA SER A 102 -27.57 3.29 6.62
C SER A 102 -28.98 3.37 6.05
N SER A 103 -29.13 3.17 4.74
CA SER A 103 -30.43 3.23 4.04
C SER A 103 -31.22 4.50 4.37
N ASN A 104 -30.56 5.67 4.39
CA ASN A 104 -31.10 6.99 4.75
C ASN A 104 -31.50 7.18 6.22
N ASN A 105 -31.24 6.21 7.09
CA ASN A 105 -31.47 6.34 8.53
C ASN A 105 -30.15 6.64 9.25
N GLU A 106 -30.17 7.53 10.24
CA GLU A 106 -29.06 7.74 11.15
C GLU A 106 -29.09 6.68 12.26
N ILE A 107 -27.98 6.00 12.44
CA ILE A 107 -27.77 4.98 13.47
C ILE A 107 -26.62 5.42 14.38
N THR A 108 -26.77 5.22 15.68
CA THR A 108 -25.75 5.50 16.69
C THR A 108 -25.14 4.20 17.20
N PHE A 109 -23.82 4.11 17.09
CA PHE A 109 -23.02 3.02 17.68
C PHE A 109 -22.23 3.56 18.86
N ARG A 110 -22.48 3.02 20.04
CA ARG A 110 -21.73 3.30 21.26
C ARG A 110 -20.64 2.25 21.47
N ALA A 111 -19.45 2.67 21.88
CA ALA A 111 -18.32 1.78 22.08
C ALA A 111 -17.38 2.30 23.18
N LYS A 112 -16.69 1.37 23.86
CA LYS A 112 -15.62 1.70 24.81
C LYS A 112 -14.39 2.25 24.11
N MET A 113 -14.16 1.83 22.85
CA MET A 113 -13.08 2.29 21.99
C MET A 113 -13.52 2.31 20.53
N VAL A 114 -12.89 3.14 19.73
CA VAL A 114 -13.03 3.21 18.29
C VAL A 114 -11.67 2.99 17.61
N ILE A 115 -11.64 2.20 16.56
CA ILE A 115 -10.48 2.08 15.68
C ILE A 115 -10.85 2.71 14.34
N ASP A 116 -10.15 3.78 13.97
CA ASP A 116 -10.32 4.45 12.68
C ASP A 116 -9.45 3.75 11.62
N ALA A 117 -10.07 2.83 10.89
CA ALA A 117 -9.50 2.11 9.75
C ALA A 117 -10.18 2.54 8.43
N SER A 118 -10.67 3.79 8.36
CA SER A 118 -11.43 4.32 7.21
C SER A 118 -10.55 4.70 6.00
N GLY A 119 -9.27 4.37 6.04
CA GLY A 119 -8.33 4.54 4.95
C GLY A 119 -8.04 6.01 4.63
N PHE A 120 -7.88 6.33 3.36
CA PHE A 120 -7.54 7.68 2.88
C PHE A 120 -8.49 8.77 3.41
N GLN A 121 -9.77 8.46 3.59
CA GLN A 121 -10.79 9.42 4.02
C GLN A 121 -10.64 9.85 5.47
N SER A 122 -10.06 9.03 6.35
CA SER A 122 -9.85 9.31 7.78
C SER A 122 -11.15 9.79 8.47
N ALA A 123 -12.27 9.10 8.22
CA ALA A 123 -13.61 9.59 8.53
C ALA A 123 -13.82 9.95 10.00
N VAL A 124 -13.37 9.11 10.94
CA VAL A 124 -13.51 9.34 12.38
C VAL A 124 -12.59 10.46 12.85
N SER A 125 -11.30 10.32 12.60
CA SER A 125 -10.27 11.28 13.06
C SER A 125 -10.44 12.66 12.43
N LYS A 126 -10.87 12.73 11.16
CA LYS A 126 -11.17 13.99 10.48
C LYS A 126 -12.40 14.68 11.07
N SER A 127 -13.45 13.93 11.43
CA SER A 127 -14.65 14.50 12.07
C SER A 127 -14.37 15.12 13.45
N LEU A 128 -13.27 14.73 14.08
CA LEU A 128 -12.77 15.30 15.34
C LEU A 128 -11.78 16.43 15.16
N GLY A 129 -11.41 16.77 13.92
CA GLY A 129 -10.35 17.76 13.65
C GLY A 129 -8.93 17.31 14.04
N LEU A 130 -8.72 16.02 14.33
CA LEU A 130 -7.44 15.46 14.75
C LEU A 130 -6.45 15.34 13.59
N VAL A 131 -6.96 15.16 12.39
CA VAL A 131 -6.15 15.05 11.17
C VAL A 131 -6.66 15.98 10.09
N LYS A 132 -5.73 16.50 9.29
CA LYS A 132 -6.04 17.30 8.09
C LYS A 132 -6.17 16.38 6.87
N GLN A 133 -6.68 16.94 5.78
CA GLN A 133 -6.64 16.29 4.48
C GLN A 133 -5.19 16.06 4.04
N TRP A 134 -4.96 15.02 3.28
CA TRP A 134 -3.65 14.73 2.71
C TRP A 134 -3.30 15.75 1.63
N ASN A 135 -2.12 16.38 1.73
CA ASN A 135 -1.58 17.28 0.71
C ASN A 135 -0.76 16.53 -0.33
N ARG A 136 -0.14 15.40 0.09
CA ARG A 136 0.61 14.52 -0.80
C ARG A 136 0.01 13.12 -0.78
N PHE A 137 -0.29 12.60 -1.95
CA PHE A 137 -0.91 11.29 -2.12
C PHE A 137 -0.66 10.72 -3.51
N GLY A 138 -0.72 9.41 -3.64
CA GLY A 138 -0.77 8.73 -4.91
C GLY A 138 -2.20 8.56 -5.40
N VAL A 139 -2.37 8.68 -6.70
CA VAL A 139 -3.60 8.36 -7.42
C VAL A 139 -3.30 7.22 -8.35
N GLY A 140 -4.00 6.10 -8.21
CA GLY A 140 -3.85 4.93 -9.06
C GLY A 140 -5.11 4.64 -9.86
N ALA A 141 -4.93 4.34 -11.15
CA ALA A 141 -5.95 3.80 -12.03
C ALA A 141 -5.46 2.49 -12.63
N GLU A 142 -6.29 1.44 -12.63
CA GLU A 142 -5.94 0.16 -13.24
C GLU A 142 -7.15 -0.52 -13.86
N TYR A 143 -6.91 -1.33 -14.89
CA TYR A 143 -7.85 -2.32 -15.38
C TYR A 143 -7.43 -3.71 -14.94
N GLU A 144 -8.37 -4.47 -14.39
CA GLU A 144 -8.30 -5.91 -14.43
C GLU A 144 -8.72 -6.35 -15.85
N ALA A 145 -7.87 -7.10 -16.54
CA ALA A 145 -8.03 -7.43 -17.94
C ALA A 145 -7.60 -8.85 -18.28
N GLU A 146 -8.31 -9.48 -19.21
CA GLU A 146 -7.84 -10.69 -19.87
C GLU A 146 -6.91 -10.31 -21.04
N VAL A 147 -5.79 -11.06 -21.16
CA VAL A 147 -4.78 -10.83 -22.20
C VAL A 147 -4.44 -12.15 -22.92
N GLU A 148 -3.93 -12.06 -24.14
CA GLU A 148 -3.54 -13.25 -24.91
C GLU A 148 -2.23 -13.85 -24.40
N ASN A 149 -1.28 -12.97 -24.06
CA ASN A 149 0.07 -13.39 -23.71
C ASN A 149 0.46 -12.83 -22.34
N VAL A 150 0.71 -13.71 -21.39
CA VAL A 150 1.25 -13.33 -20.07
C VAL A 150 2.05 -14.48 -19.47
N ASN A 151 3.18 -14.14 -18.88
CA ASN A 151 3.84 -15.05 -17.97
C ASN A 151 3.24 -14.81 -16.56
N SER A 152 2.49 -15.78 -16.07
CA SER A 152 1.71 -15.64 -14.83
C SER A 152 2.55 -15.49 -13.55
N ASP A 153 3.86 -15.75 -13.58
CA ASP A 153 4.77 -15.58 -12.44
C ASP A 153 5.69 -14.36 -12.57
N THR A 154 5.43 -13.49 -13.54
CA THR A 154 6.27 -12.34 -13.86
C THR A 154 5.49 -11.02 -13.75
N TRP A 155 5.94 -10.14 -12.86
CA TRP A 155 5.40 -8.79 -12.83
C TRP A 155 6.27 -7.78 -13.59
N TRP A 156 5.69 -6.62 -13.87
CA TRP A 156 6.38 -5.48 -14.46
C TRP A 156 6.12 -4.22 -13.65
N LEU A 157 7.21 -3.51 -13.37
CA LEU A 157 7.21 -2.11 -12.92
C LEU A 157 7.89 -1.26 -14.00
N MET A 158 7.23 -0.20 -14.42
CA MET A 158 7.66 0.67 -15.53
C MET A 158 7.76 2.10 -15.03
N VAL A 159 8.95 2.68 -15.07
CA VAL A 159 9.27 4.02 -14.55
C VAL A 159 9.73 4.96 -15.66
N GLY A 160 9.64 6.25 -15.40
CA GLY A 160 9.99 7.33 -16.32
C GLY A 160 8.79 8.10 -16.84
N GLN A 161 9.06 9.28 -17.40
CA GLN A 161 8.04 10.20 -17.91
C GLN A 161 7.18 9.56 -18.99
N MET A 162 7.78 8.67 -19.78
CA MET A 162 7.10 7.92 -20.83
C MET A 162 5.96 7.06 -20.27
N TYR A 163 6.06 6.54 -19.07
CA TYR A 163 5.03 5.72 -18.43
C TYR A 163 4.16 6.53 -17.49
N SER A 164 4.78 7.18 -16.51
CA SER A 164 4.07 8.00 -15.53
C SER A 164 4.99 9.04 -14.90
N PRO A 165 4.77 10.33 -15.12
CA PRO A 165 5.49 11.37 -14.38
C PRO A 165 5.13 11.30 -12.90
N ALA A 166 6.17 11.41 -12.05
CA ALA A 166 6.06 11.32 -10.59
C ALA A 166 5.36 10.04 -10.07
N GLY A 167 5.54 8.94 -10.81
CA GLY A 167 4.92 7.67 -10.46
C GLY A 167 5.50 6.50 -11.24
N TYR A 168 4.68 5.49 -11.47
CA TYR A 168 5.05 4.31 -12.26
C TYR A 168 3.81 3.64 -12.85
N ALA A 169 4.01 2.82 -13.90
CA ALA A 169 3.01 1.93 -14.42
C ALA A 169 3.35 0.47 -14.07
N TRP A 170 2.38 -0.42 -14.15
CA TRP A 170 2.56 -1.83 -13.79
C TRP A 170 1.75 -2.79 -14.63
N ILE A 171 2.23 -4.05 -14.68
CA ILE A 171 1.47 -5.22 -15.11
C ILE A 171 1.65 -6.28 -14.03
N PHE A 172 0.57 -6.64 -13.33
CA PHE A 172 0.57 -7.60 -12.23
C PHE A 172 -0.34 -8.78 -12.56
N PRO A 173 0.20 -9.99 -12.81
CA PRO A 173 -0.61 -11.14 -13.15
C PRO A 173 -1.36 -11.69 -11.93
N LEU A 174 -2.62 -12.05 -12.16
CA LEU A 174 -3.51 -12.68 -11.18
C LEU A 174 -3.62 -14.21 -11.37
N GLY A 175 -2.87 -14.75 -12.33
CA GLY A 175 -2.90 -16.14 -12.75
C GLY A 175 -3.67 -16.35 -14.05
N LYS A 176 -3.40 -17.47 -14.72
CA LYS A 176 -3.91 -17.75 -16.07
C LYS A 176 -3.56 -16.59 -17.01
N ASN A 177 -4.57 -16.05 -17.69
CA ASN A 177 -4.46 -14.91 -18.61
C ASN A 177 -5.04 -13.60 -18.04
N LEU A 178 -5.25 -13.53 -16.73
CA LEU A 178 -5.79 -12.36 -16.04
C LEU A 178 -4.65 -11.52 -15.47
N VAL A 179 -4.69 -10.21 -15.70
CA VAL A 179 -3.68 -9.25 -15.23
C VAL A 179 -4.34 -7.98 -14.71
N ARG A 180 -3.62 -7.24 -13.87
CA ARG A 180 -3.89 -5.84 -13.57
C ARG A 180 -2.87 -4.97 -14.29
N ILE A 181 -3.36 -4.09 -15.17
CA ILE A 181 -2.55 -3.10 -15.87
C ILE A 181 -2.93 -1.75 -15.30
N GLY A 182 -1.96 -1.00 -14.81
CA GLY A 182 -2.27 0.27 -14.17
C GLY A 182 -1.18 1.32 -14.27
N VAL A 183 -1.56 2.52 -13.86
CA VAL A 183 -0.72 3.73 -13.75
C VAL A 183 -1.01 4.40 -12.42
N GLY A 184 0.05 4.77 -11.70
CA GLY A 184 -0.02 5.60 -10.51
C GLY A 184 0.74 6.90 -10.71
N VAL A 185 0.19 8.01 -10.21
CA VAL A 185 0.82 9.34 -10.23
C VAL A 185 0.84 9.93 -8.84
N GLY A 186 1.89 10.68 -8.52
CA GLY A 186 2.01 11.44 -7.27
C GLY A 186 1.41 12.83 -7.38
N LYS A 187 0.62 13.22 -6.40
CA LYS A 187 0.08 14.57 -6.23
C LYS A 187 0.77 15.25 -5.04
N PRO A 188 1.14 16.54 -5.12
CA PRO A 188 0.86 17.49 -6.22
C PRO A 188 1.88 17.49 -7.37
N GLU A 189 2.87 16.59 -7.39
CA GLU A 189 4.00 16.62 -8.31
C GLU A 189 3.60 16.45 -9.78
N SER A 190 2.45 15.85 -10.06
CA SER A 190 1.92 15.67 -11.40
C SER A 190 0.45 16.04 -11.49
N GLU A 191 0.06 16.83 -12.48
CA GLU A 191 -1.34 17.12 -12.82
C GLU A 191 -1.96 16.04 -13.73
N LEU A 192 -1.17 15.07 -14.20
CA LEU A 192 -1.63 14.02 -15.09
C LEU A 192 -2.81 13.24 -14.50
N ASP A 193 -3.83 12.95 -15.34
CA ASP A 193 -4.88 12.00 -15.00
C ASP A 193 -4.37 10.56 -15.25
N PRO A 194 -4.30 9.70 -14.23
CA PRO A 194 -3.81 8.34 -14.41
C PRO A 194 -4.72 7.48 -15.28
N THR A 195 -6.02 7.80 -15.39
CA THR A 195 -6.95 7.05 -16.24
C THR A 195 -6.69 7.32 -17.71
N GLU A 196 -6.58 8.59 -18.09
CA GLU A 196 -6.25 8.99 -19.47
C GLU A 196 -4.88 8.42 -19.87
N ARG A 197 -3.92 8.46 -18.95
CA ARG A 197 -2.59 7.91 -19.22
C ARG A 197 -2.61 6.40 -19.39
N LEU A 198 -3.36 5.68 -18.58
CA LEU A 198 -3.53 4.23 -18.70
C LEU A 198 -4.14 3.83 -20.04
N ASP A 199 -5.20 4.52 -20.45
CA ASP A 199 -5.84 4.29 -21.74
C ASP A 199 -4.87 4.55 -22.90
N GLU A 200 -4.12 5.66 -22.85
CA GLU A 200 -3.08 5.98 -23.85
C GLU A 200 -2.00 4.89 -23.95
N LEU A 201 -1.49 4.40 -22.80
CA LEU A 201 -0.46 3.36 -22.79
C LEU A 201 -0.95 2.04 -23.37
N ILE A 202 -2.22 1.68 -23.11
CA ILE A 202 -2.85 0.48 -23.64
C ILE A 202 -3.11 0.62 -25.16
N GLU A 203 -3.69 1.72 -25.60
CA GLU A 203 -4.02 1.97 -27.00
C GLU A 203 -2.77 2.01 -27.89
N LYS A 204 -1.70 2.63 -27.40
CA LYS A 204 -0.43 2.73 -28.13
C LYS A 204 0.47 1.50 -27.96
N GLY A 205 0.14 0.57 -27.08
CA GLY A 205 0.99 -0.58 -26.78
C GLY A 205 2.37 -0.18 -26.31
N VAL A 206 2.47 0.69 -25.31
CA VAL A 206 3.75 1.25 -24.85
C VAL A 206 4.53 0.24 -24.03
N GLY A 207 5.82 0.08 -24.33
CA GLY A 207 6.72 -0.80 -23.57
C GLY A 207 6.25 -2.27 -23.53
N PRO A 208 6.26 -2.91 -22.36
CA PRO A 208 5.82 -4.32 -22.21
C PRO A 208 4.33 -4.56 -22.50
N ILE A 209 3.51 -3.53 -22.50
CA ILE A 209 2.05 -3.65 -22.74
C ILE A 209 1.78 -4.19 -24.16
N LYS A 210 2.61 -3.83 -25.15
CA LYS A 210 2.49 -4.33 -26.54
C LYS A 210 2.59 -5.86 -26.65
N ASP A 211 3.32 -6.50 -25.73
CA ASP A 211 3.60 -7.93 -25.77
C ASP A 211 2.43 -8.77 -25.21
N LEU A 212 1.44 -8.12 -24.58
CA LEU A 212 0.25 -8.77 -24.02
C LEU A 212 -0.74 -9.26 -25.10
N GLY A 213 -0.59 -8.83 -26.34
CA GLY A 213 -1.54 -9.12 -27.41
C GLY A 213 -2.88 -8.41 -27.22
N LYS A 214 -3.99 -9.10 -27.51
CA LYS A 214 -5.32 -8.54 -27.30
C LYS A 214 -5.61 -8.35 -25.81
N ILE A 215 -6.02 -7.15 -25.43
CA ILE A 215 -6.39 -6.78 -24.05
C ILE A 215 -7.91 -6.60 -23.99
N THR A 216 -8.58 -7.36 -23.13
CA THR A 216 -10.02 -7.25 -22.88
C THR A 216 -10.25 -6.74 -21.47
N LYS A 217 -10.55 -5.44 -21.32
CA LYS A 217 -10.83 -4.78 -20.04
C LYS A 217 -12.06 -5.41 -19.37
N LYS A 218 -11.98 -5.79 -18.10
CA LYS A 218 -13.05 -6.44 -17.31
C LYS A 218 -13.61 -5.52 -16.24
N GLU A 219 -12.73 -5.00 -15.39
CA GLU A 219 -13.10 -4.14 -14.25
C GLU A 219 -12.12 -2.98 -14.15
N PHE A 220 -12.62 -1.81 -13.82
CA PHE A 220 -11.80 -0.62 -13.58
C PHE A 220 -11.68 -0.37 -12.08
N HIS A 221 -10.46 -0.12 -11.63
CA HIS A 221 -10.16 0.22 -10.24
C HIS A 221 -9.51 1.60 -10.16
N TYR A 222 -9.86 2.32 -9.10
CA TYR A 222 -9.29 3.64 -8.82
C TYR A 222 -9.04 3.78 -7.31
N GLY A 223 -7.85 4.23 -6.94
CA GLY A 223 -7.46 4.32 -5.55
C GLY A 223 -6.66 5.58 -5.22
N LEU A 224 -6.79 6.03 -3.98
CA LEU A 224 -6.01 7.12 -3.40
C LEU A 224 -5.22 6.56 -2.22
N ILE A 225 -3.92 6.86 -2.17
CA ILE A 225 -3.00 6.35 -1.14
C ILE A 225 -2.25 7.53 -0.54
N PRO A 226 -2.27 7.74 0.79
CA PRO A 226 -1.53 8.83 1.42
C PRO A 226 -0.02 8.66 1.23
N ASN A 227 0.67 9.77 1.01
CA ASN A 227 2.11 9.79 0.78
C ASN A 227 2.83 10.91 1.55
N GLU A 228 2.36 11.23 2.74
CA GLU A 228 2.99 12.19 3.66
C GLU A 228 3.83 11.51 4.75
N GLY A 229 3.89 10.17 4.75
CA GLY A 229 4.57 9.37 5.74
C GLY A 229 3.87 9.34 7.08
N LEU A 230 4.59 8.83 8.08
CA LEU A 230 4.12 8.61 9.45
C LEU A 230 4.19 9.90 10.28
N SER A 231 3.56 10.97 9.80
CA SER A 231 3.57 12.29 10.45
C SER A 231 2.44 12.47 11.47
N ARG A 232 1.47 11.57 11.47
CA ARG A 232 0.26 11.64 12.30
C ARG A 232 0.47 10.92 13.62
N LYS A 233 -0.06 11.51 14.71
CA LYS A 233 -0.31 10.82 15.96
C LYS A 233 -1.38 9.77 15.73
N THR A 234 -1.20 8.56 16.28
CA THR A 234 -2.06 7.42 15.99
C THR A 234 -2.89 6.93 17.16
N VAL A 235 -2.67 7.48 18.36
CA VAL A 235 -3.44 7.14 19.56
C VAL A 235 -3.98 8.39 20.25
N TYR A 236 -5.20 8.29 20.73
CA TYR A 236 -5.93 9.30 21.50
C TYR A 236 -6.82 8.58 22.52
N ASP A 237 -7.37 9.28 23.51
CA ASP A 237 -8.30 8.66 24.48
C ASP A 237 -9.44 7.97 23.75
N ASN A 238 -9.53 6.64 23.93
CA ASN A 238 -10.51 5.72 23.32
C ASN A 238 -10.43 5.60 21.79
N LEU A 239 -9.32 6.04 21.12
CA LEU A 239 -9.21 6.02 19.66
C LEU A 239 -7.81 5.59 19.19
N ILE A 240 -7.79 4.66 18.25
CA ILE A 240 -6.57 4.24 17.52
C ILE A 240 -6.79 4.47 16.01
N LEU A 241 -5.78 4.98 15.31
CA LEU A 241 -5.74 5.13 13.85
C LEU A 241 -4.87 4.04 13.24
N VAL A 242 -5.34 3.40 12.14
CA VAL A 242 -4.67 2.26 11.51
C VAL A 242 -4.59 2.41 9.99
N GLY A 243 -3.55 1.85 9.38
CA GLY A 243 -3.38 1.80 7.92
C GLY A 243 -3.24 3.18 7.30
N ASP A 244 -3.90 3.42 6.18
CA ASP A 244 -3.81 4.71 5.46
C ASP A 244 -4.29 5.89 6.29
N THR A 245 -5.26 5.70 7.19
CA THR A 245 -5.67 6.74 8.15
C THR A 245 -4.50 7.24 8.99
N ALA A 246 -3.57 6.35 9.34
CA ALA A 246 -2.33 6.65 10.06
C ALA A 246 -1.15 7.03 9.15
N GLY A 247 -1.33 7.02 7.83
CA GLY A 247 -0.25 7.27 6.86
C GLY A 247 0.70 6.08 6.68
N MET A 248 0.25 4.87 6.98
CA MET A 248 1.09 3.67 6.92
C MET A 248 1.13 3.09 5.50
N ALA A 249 1.75 3.79 4.57
CA ALA A 249 2.07 3.29 3.24
C ALA A 249 3.58 3.39 2.98
N ASN A 250 4.13 2.38 2.30
CA ASN A 250 5.51 2.45 1.81
C ASN A 250 5.58 3.46 0.65
N PRO A 251 6.32 4.57 0.79
CA PRO A 251 6.30 5.65 -0.19
C PRO A 251 6.92 5.27 -1.54
N LEU A 252 7.80 4.27 -1.60
CA LEU A 252 8.48 3.89 -2.85
C LEU A 252 7.53 3.29 -3.89
N VAL A 253 6.58 2.46 -3.41
CA VAL A 253 5.63 1.74 -4.27
C VAL A 253 4.19 1.89 -3.81
N LEU A 254 3.92 2.80 -2.88
CA LEU A 254 2.59 3.08 -2.33
C LEU A 254 1.85 1.80 -1.89
N GLU A 255 2.57 0.89 -1.22
CA GLU A 255 2.04 -0.37 -0.70
C GLU A 255 1.68 -0.23 0.77
N GLY A 256 0.41 -0.46 1.13
CA GLY A 256 -0.13 -0.29 2.47
C GLY A 256 -0.77 -1.55 3.09
N ILE A 257 -1.12 -2.56 2.28
CA ILE A 257 -1.91 -3.73 2.71
C ILE A 257 -1.25 -4.46 3.89
N ARG A 258 0.04 -4.78 3.80
CA ARG A 258 0.75 -5.49 4.88
C ARG A 258 0.76 -4.71 6.19
N TYR A 259 0.91 -3.39 6.13
CA TYR A 259 0.89 -2.53 7.31
C TYR A 259 -0.52 -2.44 7.91
N ALA A 260 -1.54 -2.32 7.07
CA ALA A 260 -2.93 -2.30 7.52
C ALA A 260 -3.30 -3.60 8.26
N ILE A 261 -2.92 -4.76 7.73
CA ILE A 261 -3.18 -6.06 8.38
C ILE A 261 -2.35 -6.21 9.66
N LYS A 262 -1.04 -5.96 9.58
CA LYS A 262 -0.14 -6.14 10.73
C LYS A 262 -0.53 -5.23 11.89
N TYR A 263 -0.64 -3.93 11.64
CA TYR A 263 -0.93 -2.97 12.70
C TYR A 263 -2.42 -2.93 13.07
N GLY A 264 -3.31 -3.44 12.21
CA GLY A 264 -4.68 -3.75 12.59
C GLY A 264 -4.74 -4.82 13.70
N ARG A 265 -3.92 -5.87 13.62
CA ARG A 265 -3.79 -6.88 14.69
C ARG A 265 -3.23 -6.27 15.97
N VAL A 266 -2.14 -5.48 15.87
CA VAL A 266 -1.55 -4.81 17.06
C VAL A 266 -2.56 -3.85 17.71
N ALA A 267 -3.34 -3.11 16.91
CA ALA A 267 -4.40 -2.23 17.40
C ALA A 267 -5.50 -3.02 18.13
N GLY A 268 -5.95 -4.14 17.56
CA GLY A 268 -6.94 -5.01 18.18
C GLY A 268 -6.47 -5.58 19.53
N ASP A 269 -5.23 -6.07 19.59
CA ASP A 269 -4.64 -6.58 20.82
C ASP A 269 -4.50 -5.48 21.89
N THR A 270 -4.04 -4.29 21.48
CA THR A 270 -3.90 -3.13 22.38
C THR A 270 -5.27 -2.70 22.91
N ALA A 271 -6.27 -2.57 22.05
CA ALA A 271 -7.64 -2.23 22.42
C ALA A 271 -8.23 -3.26 23.40
N SER A 272 -8.05 -4.57 23.12
CA SER A 272 -8.54 -5.63 24.00
C SER A 272 -7.93 -5.56 25.38
N LYS A 273 -6.62 -5.33 25.49
CA LYS A 273 -5.92 -5.16 26.78
C LYS A 273 -6.40 -3.93 27.54
N ALA A 274 -6.53 -2.79 26.85
CA ALA A 274 -7.00 -1.53 27.42
C ALA A 274 -8.44 -1.65 27.97
N ILE A 275 -9.35 -2.28 27.20
CA ILE A 275 -10.74 -2.49 27.65
C ILE A 275 -10.80 -3.42 28.87
N LYS A 276 -9.98 -4.48 28.92
CA LYS A 276 -9.93 -5.44 30.03
C LYS A 276 -9.37 -4.80 31.31
N SER A 277 -8.40 -3.90 31.20
CA SER A 277 -7.84 -3.16 32.34
C SER A 277 -8.74 -2.02 32.83
N GLY A 278 -9.73 -1.61 32.04
CA GLY A 278 -10.57 -0.45 32.32
C GLY A 278 -9.89 0.90 32.06
N ASP A 279 -8.67 0.91 31.49
CA ASP A 279 -7.94 2.12 31.11
C ASP A 279 -7.76 2.17 29.59
N THR A 280 -8.50 3.07 28.93
CA THR A 280 -8.47 3.31 27.49
C THR A 280 -7.90 4.69 27.17
N SER A 281 -7.14 5.27 28.10
CA SER A 281 -6.43 6.54 27.91
C SER A 281 -5.37 6.42 26.81
N GLU A 282 -5.02 7.54 26.24
CA GLU A 282 -3.90 7.65 25.30
C GLU A 282 -2.63 6.95 25.82
N LYS A 283 -2.31 7.15 27.11
CA LYS A 283 -1.15 6.52 27.75
C LYS A 283 -1.25 4.99 27.74
N ALA A 284 -2.41 4.42 28.01
CA ALA A 284 -2.62 2.98 27.97
C ALA A 284 -2.52 2.41 26.55
N LEU A 285 -2.82 3.22 25.53
CA LEU A 285 -2.75 2.84 24.11
C LEU A 285 -1.38 3.08 23.48
N GLN A 286 -0.46 3.73 24.17
CA GLN A 286 0.85 4.14 23.64
C GLN A 286 1.67 2.96 23.10
N HIS A 287 1.49 1.76 23.64
CA HIS A 287 2.15 0.54 23.15
C HIS A 287 1.92 0.29 21.65
N TYR A 288 0.75 0.62 21.13
CA TYR A 288 0.48 0.53 19.69
C TYR A 288 1.40 1.46 18.88
N GLU A 289 1.47 2.73 19.29
CA GLU A 289 2.29 3.72 18.60
C GLU A 289 3.78 3.41 18.71
N ASP A 290 4.27 3.00 19.87
CA ASP A 290 5.66 2.62 20.09
C ASP A 290 6.07 1.40 19.26
N THR A 291 5.14 0.44 19.05
CA THR A 291 5.40 -0.76 18.27
C THR A 291 5.66 -0.39 16.80
N TRP A 292 4.77 0.35 16.14
CA TRP A 292 4.99 0.67 14.74
C TRP A 292 6.16 1.66 14.54
N LYS A 293 6.35 2.62 15.44
CA LYS A 293 7.50 3.53 15.41
C LYS A 293 8.81 2.75 15.42
N LYS A 294 8.97 1.82 16.35
CA LYS A 294 10.15 0.97 16.45
C LYS A 294 10.41 0.15 15.18
N GLU A 295 9.36 -0.36 14.54
CA GLU A 295 9.48 -1.31 13.44
C GLU A 295 9.64 -0.65 12.06
N ILE A 296 8.91 0.45 11.80
CA ILE A 296 8.82 1.00 10.44
C ILE A 296 9.13 2.49 10.29
N GLU A 297 9.15 3.28 11.38
CA GLU A 297 9.30 4.74 11.24
C GLU A 297 10.58 5.14 10.49
N SER A 298 11.72 4.58 10.89
CA SER A 298 13.00 4.88 10.22
C SER A 298 13.05 4.40 8.77
N LYS A 299 12.43 3.26 8.47
CA LYS A 299 12.33 2.69 7.13
C LYS A 299 11.51 3.58 6.20
N ILE A 300 10.35 4.02 6.67
CA ILE A 300 9.46 4.92 5.92
C ILE A 300 10.12 6.28 5.70
N LYS A 301 10.78 6.86 6.72
CA LYS A 301 11.54 8.10 6.57
C LYS A 301 12.66 7.99 5.53
N SER A 302 13.38 6.87 5.51
CA SER A 302 14.42 6.62 4.50
C SER A 302 13.83 6.44 3.09
N ALA A 303 12.73 5.71 2.98
CA ALA A 303 12.01 5.53 1.73
C ALA A 303 11.49 6.85 1.15
N HIS A 304 10.99 7.77 1.98
CA HIS A 304 10.60 9.12 1.54
C HIS A 304 11.77 9.93 0.96
N LYS A 305 12.96 9.85 1.56
CA LYS A 305 14.15 10.52 1.02
C LYS A 305 14.51 9.99 -0.38
N ILE A 306 14.41 8.67 -0.57
CA ILE A 306 14.65 8.03 -1.87
C ILE A 306 13.58 8.45 -2.88
N GLN A 307 12.30 8.41 -2.50
CA GLN A 307 11.20 8.83 -3.36
C GLN A 307 11.35 10.28 -3.81
N ALA A 308 11.67 11.20 -2.89
CA ALA A 308 11.87 12.61 -3.21
C ALA A 308 12.93 12.80 -4.32
N LYS A 309 13.98 11.96 -4.32
CA LYS A 309 14.98 11.96 -5.38
C LYS A 309 14.43 11.40 -6.69
N TRP A 310 13.67 10.32 -6.64
CA TRP A 310 13.10 9.69 -7.83
C TRP A 310 12.12 10.59 -8.58
N LEU A 311 11.37 11.41 -7.86
CA LEU A 311 10.41 12.37 -8.43
C LEU A 311 11.08 13.39 -9.37
N GLY A 312 12.38 13.66 -9.22
CA GLY A 312 13.15 14.59 -10.06
C GLY A 312 13.93 13.94 -11.21
N LEU A 313 13.84 12.61 -11.39
CA LEU A 313 14.62 11.91 -12.42
C LEU A 313 14.01 12.10 -13.80
N SER A 314 14.88 12.42 -14.77
CA SER A 314 14.55 12.35 -16.20
C SER A 314 14.51 10.90 -16.70
N ASP A 315 14.01 10.69 -17.91
CA ASP A 315 14.04 9.37 -18.57
C ASP A 315 15.45 8.83 -18.73
N ASP A 316 16.41 9.67 -19.09
CA ASP A 316 17.83 9.28 -19.20
C ASP A 316 18.45 8.94 -17.84
N ASP A 317 18.00 9.56 -16.75
CA ASP A 317 18.45 9.21 -15.40
C ASP A 317 17.84 7.88 -14.94
N TRP A 318 16.56 7.64 -15.25
CA TRP A 318 15.94 6.33 -15.00
C TRP A 318 16.64 5.21 -15.78
N ASP A 319 17.03 5.44 -17.04
CA ASP A 319 17.78 4.47 -17.83
C ASP A 319 19.13 4.10 -17.16
N LYS A 320 19.80 5.07 -16.53
CA LYS A 320 21.03 4.82 -15.75
C LYS A 320 20.75 4.06 -14.45
N GLU A 321 19.69 4.44 -13.71
CA GLU A 321 19.32 3.77 -12.45
C GLU A 321 18.93 2.30 -12.68
N ILE A 322 18.19 1.99 -13.74
CA ILE A 322 17.84 0.60 -14.12
C ILE A 322 19.12 -0.24 -14.38
N GLY A 323 20.12 0.33 -15.06
CA GLY A 323 21.41 -0.35 -15.28
C GLY A 323 22.14 -0.70 -13.98
N ILE A 324 21.97 0.10 -12.94
CA ILE A 324 22.56 -0.16 -11.62
C ILE A 324 21.82 -1.31 -10.90
N ILE A 325 20.49 -1.32 -10.99
CA ILE A 325 19.64 -2.34 -10.37
C ILE A 325 19.87 -3.73 -10.97
N SER A 326 20.37 -3.82 -12.21
CA SER A 326 20.62 -5.08 -12.92
C SER A 326 21.55 -6.07 -12.21
N ASN A 327 22.38 -5.60 -11.29
CA ASN A 327 23.33 -6.44 -10.55
C ASN A 327 22.78 -6.95 -9.20
N LEU A 328 21.57 -6.56 -8.81
CA LEU A 328 20.97 -6.98 -7.54
C LEU A 328 20.47 -8.42 -7.62
N THR A 329 20.61 -9.15 -6.52
CA THR A 329 19.86 -10.39 -6.31
C THR A 329 18.37 -10.11 -6.09
N ALA A 330 17.53 -11.14 -6.21
CA ALA A 330 16.09 -10.98 -5.95
C ALA A 330 15.81 -10.47 -4.53
N ASP A 331 16.54 -10.97 -3.52
CA ASP A 331 16.41 -10.51 -2.14
C ASP A 331 16.76 -9.04 -1.99
N GLU A 332 17.89 -8.60 -2.54
CA GLU A 332 18.34 -7.21 -2.46
C GLU A 332 17.38 -6.26 -3.18
N PHE A 333 16.90 -6.64 -4.36
CA PHE A 333 15.89 -5.88 -5.09
C PHE A 333 14.58 -5.76 -4.31
N LEU A 334 14.08 -6.89 -3.78
CA LEU A 334 12.82 -6.89 -3.03
C LEU A 334 12.95 -6.19 -1.67
N ASP A 335 14.08 -6.30 -0.98
CA ASP A 335 14.35 -5.51 0.23
C ASP A 335 14.28 -4.01 -0.05
N PHE A 336 14.81 -3.60 -1.21
CA PHE A 336 14.71 -2.23 -1.66
C PHE A 336 13.25 -1.80 -1.93
N VAL A 337 12.50 -2.57 -2.70
CA VAL A 337 11.09 -2.29 -3.01
C VAL A 337 10.22 -2.28 -1.74
N ARG A 338 10.52 -3.16 -0.77
CA ARG A 338 9.87 -3.22 0.55
C ARG A 338 10.21 -2.04 1.46
N ALA A 339 11.17 -1.20 1.10
CA ALA A 339 11.77 -0.21 1.99
C ALA A 339 12.39 -0.85 3.26
N ASP A 340 12.94 -2.06 3.16
CA ASP A 340 13.52 -2.77 4.31
C ASP A 340 15.01 -2.48 4.48
N PHE A 341 15.33 -1.24 4.81
CA PHE A 341 16.69 -0.70 4.96
C PHE A 341 17.24 -0.92 6.39
N THR A 342 17.35 -2.19 6.82
CA THR A 342 18.03 -2.50 8.09
C THR A 342 19.54 -2.34 7.95
N VAL A 343 20.24 -2.03 9.05
CA VAL A 343 21.72 -1.87 9.05
C VAL A 343 22.40 -3.09 8.47
N SER A 344 21.98 -4.30 8.86
CA SER A 344 22.57 -5.55 8.35
C SER A 344 22.39 -5.72 6.84
N LYS A 345 21.23 -5.38 6.29
CA LYS A 345 20.96 -5.42 4.85
C LYS A 345 21.74 -4.36 4.09
N MET A 346 21.88 -3.16 4.65
CA MET A 346 22.70 -2.11 4.06
C MET A 346 24.18 -2.46 4.06
N VAL A 347 24.70 -3.09 5.12
CA VAL A 347 26.08 -3.60 5.15
C VAL A 347 26.26 -4.72 4.11
N LYS A 348 25.32 -5.66 4.00
CA LYS A 348 25.35 -6.71 2.99
C LYS A 348 25.37 -6.12 1.58
N LEU A 349 24.49 -5.18 1.29
CA LEU A 349 24.42 -4.48 0.00
C LEU A 349 25.75 -3.77 -0.29
N ALA A 350 26.34 -3.09 0.70
CA ALA A 350 27.63 -2.39 0.57
C ALA A 350 28.81 -3.32 0.28
N THR A 351 28.80 -4.52 0.86
CA THR A 351 29.85 -5.52 0.62
C THR A 351 29.74 -6.17 -0.75
N HIS A 352 28.51 -6.45 -1.21
CA HIS A 352 28.27 -7.04 -2.52
C HIS A 352 28.38 -6.02 -3.66
N HIS A 353 27.99 -4.78 -3.42
CA HIS A 353 27.89 -3.72 -4.42
C HIS A 353 28.50 -2.41 -3.92
N PRO A 354 29.85 -2.34 -3.73
CA PRO A 354 30.49 -1.16 -3.13
C PRO A 354 30.24 0.14 -3.90
N MET A 355 30.14 0.10 -5.21
CA MET A 355 29.81 1.26 -6.04
C MET A 355 28.39 1.77 -5.80
N LEU A 356 27.42 0.88 -5.60
CA LEU A 356 26.03 1.20 -5.25
C LEU A 356 25.94 1.82 -3.85
N ALA A 357 26.66 1.22 -2.90
CA ALA A 357 26.68 1.69 -1.52
C ALA A 357 27.27 3.10 -1.41
N VAL A 358 28.36 3.37 -2.08
CA VAL A 358 28.97 4.70 -2.15
C VAL A 358 27.98 5.70 -2.74
N ARG A 359 27.31 5.38 -3.84
CA ARG A 359 26.36 6.27 -4.50
C ARG A 359 25.12 6.53 -3.67
N GLN A 360 24.56 5.51 -3.01
CA GLN A 360 23.41 5.64 -2.11
C GLN A 360 23.79 6.35 -0.81
N PHE A 361 24.94 6.07 -0.25
CA PHE A 361 25.46 6.74 0.96
C PHE A 361 25.70 8.24 0.72
N PHE A 362 26.35 8.62 -0.37
CA PHE A 362 26.51 10.04 -0.74
C PHE A 362 25.18 10.73 -1.01
N ASN A 363 24.17 10.01 -1.50
CA ASN A 363 22.86 10.57 -1.77
C ASN A 363 22.02 10.76 -0.47
N ILE A 364 22.20 9.89 0.52
CA ILE A 364 21.57 10.03 1.84
C ILE A 364 22.23 11.16 2.65
N VAL A 365 23.55 11.32 2.53
CA VAL A 365 24.32 12.33 3.27
C VAL A 365 24.21 13.73 2.64
N LYS A 366 24.12 13.85 1.31
CA LYS A 366 23.93 15.15 0.63
C LYS A 366 22.49 15.70 0.70
N GLY A 367 21.53 14.91 1.12
CA GLY A 367 20.15 15.33 1.34
C GLY A 367 19.80 15.59 2.82
N ALA A 368 20.81 15.70 3.69
CA ALA A 368 20.65 16.06 5.10
C ALA A 368 20.91 17.56 5.30
#